data_f64c7935e11b32f634bcd6144cf07ddd
#
_entry.id   f64c7935e11b32f634bcd6144cf07ddd
#
_cell.length_a   1.000
_cell.length_b   1.000
_cell.length_c   1.000
_cell.angle_alpha   90.00
_cell.angle_beta   90.00
_cell.angle_gamma   90.00
#
_symmetry.space_group_name_H-M   'P 1'
#
loop_
_entity.id
_entity.type
_entity.pdbx_description
1 polymer ?
#
loop_
_entity_poly.entity_id
_entity_poly.type
_entity_poly.pdbx_seq_one_letter_code
_entity_poly.pdbx_strand_id
1 'polypeptide(L)'
;MVRIFVILVAAILSLLTTLSLTINVVWLSILVYIGFFVAYIIAQGLIYFLLAFLLGLFINKKKDTIHYNKFYHLCYYLYVKYTLSLFGVKVKKTGLEKIPNDTNFVIVSNHLSNFDPMIMDQCLYKYNLTFVAKKSLFKIPCFGKFIHKIGYLCLDRSNLRSEAKTIMKVTKMLEDNECSVAV
;
A
#
# COMPACT_ATOMS: atom_id res chain seq x y z
N MET A 1 0.82 -6.93 14.55
CA MET A 1 -0.32 -6.27 15.24
C MET A 1 -1.58 -6.22 14.38
N VAL A 2 -1.56 -5.62 13.15
CA VAL A 2 -2.78 -5.50 12.29
C VAL A 2 -3.45 -6.85 12.04
N ARG A 3 -2.70 -7.88 11.63
CA ARG A 3 -3.24 -9.23 11.38
C ARG A 3 -3.95 -9.82 12.61
N ILE A 4 -3.34 -9.68 13.79
CA ILE A 4 -3.92 -10.19 15.04
C ILE A 4 -5.22 -9.45 15.33
N PHE A 5 -5.24 -8.13 15.17
CA PHE A 5 -6.44 -7.32 15.37
C PHE A 5 -7.58 -7.73 14.42
N VAL A 6 -7.30 -7.90 13.12
CA VAL A 6 -8.29 -8.34 12.12
C VAL A 6 -8.89 -9.70 12.48
N ILE A 7 -8.03 -10.66 12.85
CA ILE A 7 -8.45 -12.00 13.22
C ILE A 7 -9.30 -11.96 14.51
N LEU A 8 -8.88 -11.20 15.52
CA LEU A 8 -9.61 -11.06 16.78
C LEU A 8 -11.00 -10.45 16.58
N VAL A 9 -11.10 -9.38 15.80
CA VAL A 9 -12.39 -8.75 15.50
C VAL A 9 -13.32 -9.74 14.78
N ALA A 10 -12.82 -10.45 13.76
CA ALA A 10 -13.60 -11.46 13.06
C ALA A 10 -14.04 -12.60 14.00
N ALA A 11 -13.16 -13.06 14.87
CA ALA A 11 -13.47 -14.14 15.84
C ALA A 11 -14.52 -13.70 16.86
N ILE A 12 -14.41 -12.50 17.41
CA ILE A 12 -15.39 -11.98 18.38
C ILE A 12 -16.76 -11.80 17.72
N LEU A 13 -16.81 -11.17 16.55
CA LEU A 13 -18.07 -10.95 15.85
C LEU A 13 -18.74 -12.26 15.43
N SER A 14 -17.98 -13.24 14.96
CA SER A 14 -18.54 -14.56 14.60
C SER A 14 -19.05 -15.32 15.82
N LEU A 15 -18.36 -15.20 16.96
CA LEU A 15 -18.83 -15.79 18.21
C LEU A 15 -20.15 -15.18 18.66
N LEU A 16 -20.26 -13.85 18.68
CA LEU A 16 -21.46 -13.14 19.07
C LEU A 16 -22.66 -13.49 18.16
N THR A 17 -22.45 -13.52 16.83
CA THR A 17 -23.51 -13.90 15.90
C THR A 17 -23.93 -15.37 16.05
N THR A 18 -23.00 -16.29 16.28
CA THR A 18 -23.33 -17.71 16.50
C THR A 18 -24.11 -17.91 17.79
N LEU A 19 -23.73 -17.21 18.85
CA LEU A 19 -24.47 -17.27 20.13
C LEU A 19 -25.88 -16.70 20.03
N SER A 20 -26.09 -15.66 19.20
CA SER A 20 -27.42 -15.06 19.01
C SER A 20 -28.38 -15.97 18.23
N LEU A 21 -27.88 -16.95 17.47
CA LEU A 21 -28.71 -17.85 16.68
C LEU A 21 -29.31 -19.03 17.47
N THR A 22 -29.02 -19.17 18.79
CA THR A 22 -29.56 -20.22 19.69
C THR A 22 -29.56 -21.64 19.06
N ILE A 23 -28.43 -22.02 18.42
CA ILE A 23 -28.29 -23.32 17.76
C ILE A 23 -27.99 -24.39 18.82
N ASN A 24 -28.87 -25.38 18.97
CA ASN A 24 -28.75 -26.45 19.99
C ASN A 24 -27.84 -27.62 19.57
N VAL A 25 -27.37 -27.65 18.32
CA VAL A 25 -26.53 -28.72 17.78
C VAL A 25 -25.09 -28.24 17.70
N VAL A 26 -24.21 -28.81 18.51
CA VAL A 26 -22.81 -28.36 18.70
C VAL A 26 -22.02 -28.29 17.37
N TRP A 27 -22.06 -29.35 16.55
CA TRP A 27 -21.31 -29.39 15.30
C TRP A 27 -21.82 -28.34 14.28
N LEU A 28 -23.14 -28.07 14.29
CA LEU A 28 -23.72 -27.02 13.44
C LEU A 28 -23.28 -25.63 13.92
N SER A 29 -23.22 -25.39 15.22
CA SER A 29 -22.69 -24.14 15.79
C SER A 29 -21.25 -23.90 15.38
N ILE A 30 -20.40 -24.94 15.35
CA ILE A 30 -19.01 -24.83 14.89
C ILE A 30 -18.95 -24.45 13.39
N LEU A 31 -19.74 -25.09 12.54
CA LEU A 31 -19.77 -24.76 11.10
C LEU A 31 -20.25 -23.33 10.85
N VAL A 32 -21.29 -22.90 11.56
CA VAL A 32 -21.81 -21.52 11.49
C VAL A 32 -20.78 -20.51 11.96
N TYR A 33 -20.07 -20.80 13.06
CA TYR A 33 -18.97 -19.96 13.55
C TYR A 33 -17.86 -19.78 12.50
N ILE A 34 -17.42 -20.89 11.89
CA ILE A 34 -16.39 -20.86 10.84
C ILE A 34 -16.89 -20.05 9.64
N GLY A 35 -18.14 -20.27 9.22
CA GLY A 35 -18.76 -19.52 8.11
C GLY A 35 -18.77 -18.01 8.35
N PHE A 36 -19.24 -17.56 9.52
CA PHE A 36 -19.22 -16.16 9.89
C PHE A 36 -17.79 -15.61 10.03
N PHE A 37 -16.87 -16.38 10.60
CA PHE A 37 -15.48 -15.96 10.71
C PHE A 37 -14.85 -15.65 9.34
N VAL A 38 -15.04 -16.53 8.36
CA VAL A 38 -14.57 -16.30 6.98
C VAL A 38 -15.29 -15.11 6.35
N ALA A 39 -16.61 -15.02 6.52
CA ALA A 39 -17.41 -13.92 5.98
C ALA A 39 -16.95 -12.55 6.53
N TYR A 40 -16.65 -12.45 7.81
CA TYR A 40 -16.16 -11.20 8.41
C TYR A 40 -14.75 -10.82 7.94
N ILE A 41 -13.86 -11.80 7.72
CA ILE A 41 -12.53 -11.51 7.11
C ILE A 41 -12.69 -10.96 5.70
N ILE A 42 -13.57 -11.56 4.89
CA ILE A 42 -13.86 -11.09 3.53
C ILE A 42 -14.48 -9.69 3.58
N ALA A 43 -15.47 -9.47 4.44
CA ALA A 43 -16.14 -8.18 4.58
C ALA A 43 -15.17 -7.07 4.99
N GLN A 44 -14.26 -7.33 5.91
CA GLN A 44 -13.20 -6.37 6.30
C GLN A 44 -12.31 -6.01 5.10
N GLY A 45 -11.90 -7.01 4.31
CA GLY A 45 -11.13 -6.79 3.09
C GLY A 45 -11.89 -5.92 2.06
N LEU A 46 -13.17 -6.21 1.85
CA LEU A 46 -14.05 -5.45 0.94
C LEU A 46 -14.25 -4.01 1.42
N ILE A 47 -14.50 -3.79 2.71
CA ILE A 47 -14.63 -2.45 3.29
C ILE A 47 -13.32 -1.67 3.08
N TYR A 48 -12.19 -2.29 3.32
CA TYR A 48 -10.89 -1.65 3.14
C TYR A 48 -10.63 -1.27 1.68
N PHE A 49 -10.98 -2.17 0.75
CA PHE A 49 -10.91 -1.90 -0.68
C PHE A 49 -11.86 -0.77 -1.10
N LEU A 50 -13.09 -0.79 -0.58
CA LEU A 50 -14.10 0.25 -0.86
C LEU A 50 -13.63 1.63 -0.38
N LEU A 51 -13.07 1.72 0.82
CA LEU A 51 -12.52 2.98 1.34
C LEU A 51 -11.38 3.50 0.45
N ALA A 52 -10.47 2.62 0.03
CA ALA A 52 -9.41 2.98 -0.91
C ALA A 52 -9.99 3.45 -2.26
N PHE A 53 -11.03 2.76 -2.76
CA PHE A 53 -11.72 3.14 -3.99
C PHE A 53 -12.36 4.53 -3.88
N LEU A 54 -13.11 4.79 -2.82
CA LEU A 54 -13.76 6.08 -2.56
C LEU A 54 -12.74 7.22 -2.47
N LEU A 55 -11.66 7.04 -1.72
CA LEU A 55 -10.56 8.01 -1.68
C LEU A 55 -9.96 8.23 -3.08
N GLY A 56 -9.84 7.19 -3.89
CA GLY A 56 -9.37 7.26 -5.27
C GLY A 56 -10.28 8.07 -6.20
N LEU A 57 -11.60 8.20 -5.91
CA LEU A 57 -12.52 9.01 -6.72
C LEU A 57 -12.17 10.51 -6.66
N PHE A 58 -11.68 10.99 -5.52
CA PHE A 58 -11.29 12.39 -5.33
C PHE A 58 -9.94 12.75 -5.99
N ILE A 59 -9.22 11.76 -6.54
CA ILE A 59 -7.93 11.99 -7.18
C ILE A 59 -8.14 12.36 -8.66
N ASN A 60 -7.74 13.56 -9.02
CA ASN A 60 -7.73 14.03 -10.40
C ASN A 60 -6.33 13.87 -11.04
N LYS A 61 -6.20 12.90 -11.96
CA LYS A 61 -4.93 12.63 -12.67
C LYS A 61 -4.48 13.78 -13.61
N LYS A 62 -5.37 14.70 -13.96
CA LYS A 62 -5.03 15.83 -14.86
C LYS A 62 -4.27 16.94 -14.15
N LYS A 63 -4.36 17.03 -12.82
CA LYS A 63 -3.51 17.93 -12.06
C LYS A 63 -2.12 17.33 -12.00
N ASP A 64 -1.14 18.05 -12.50
CA ASP A 64 0.26 17.66 -12.45
C ASP A 64 0.73 17.68 -10.99
N THR A 65 0.61 16.52 -10.34
CA THR A 65 0.99 16.33 -8.94
C THR A 65 2.42 15.83 -8.91
N ILE A 66 3.37 16.73 -9.16
CA ILE A 66 4.79 16.46 -8.94
C ILE A 66 5.07 16.39 -7.43
N HIS A 67 4.15 16.96 -6.62
CA HIS A 67 4.34 17.09 -5.18
C HIS A 67 3.96 15.83 -4.43
N TYR A 68 4.85 15.42 -3.53
CA TYR A 68 4.63 14.36 -2.57
C TYR A 68 3.47 14.70 -1.63
N ASN A 69 2.42 13.88 -1.61
CA ASN A 69 1.24 14.12 -0.77
C ASN A 69 1.25 13.20 0.46
N LYS A 70 1.59 13.75 1.62
CA LYS A 70 1.72 13.03 2.89
C LYS A 70 0.44 12.29 3.31
N PHE A 71 -0.73 12.87 3.11
CA PHE A 71 -2.00 12.24 3.50
C PHE A 71 -2.26 10.97 2.67
N TYR A 72 -2.18 11.08 1.34
CA TYR A 72 -2.37 9.92 0.47
C TYR A 72 -1.26 8.87 0.65
N HIS A 73 -0.03 9.30 0.95
CA HIS A 73 1.04 8.37 1.27
C HIS A 73 0.77 7.61 2.57
N LEU A 74 0.25 8.27 3.61
CA LEU A 74 -0.19 7.60 4.82
C LEU A 74 -1.29 6.55 4.52
N CYS A 75 -2.30 6.91 3.72
CA CYS A 75 -3.35 5.97 3.31
C CYS A 75 -2.76 4.77 2.56
N TYR A 76 -1.83 5.02 1.64
CA TYR A 76 -1.12 3.97 0.90
C TYR A 76 -0.29 3.08 1.83
N TYR A 77 0.49 3.67 2.73
CA TYR A 77 1.27 2.95 3.74
C TYR A 77 0.40 2.02 4.59
N LEU A 78 -0.74 2.51 5.09
CA LEU A 78 -1.67 1.71 5.88
C LEU A 78 -2.27 0.56 5.05
N TYR A 79 -2.62 0.84 3.79
CA TYR A 79 -3.11 -0.17 2.85
C TYR A 79 -2.06 -1.26 2.59
N VAL A 80 -0.83 -0.89 2.28
CA VAL A 80 0.28 -1.83 2.07
C VAL A 80 0.56 -2.65 3.32
N LYS A 81 0.61 -2.01 4.49
CA LYS A 81 0.81 -2.66 5.78
C LYS A 81 -0.28 -3.70 6.09
N TYR A 82 -1.53 -3.36 5.81
CA TYR A 82 -2.66 -4.29 5.94
C TYR A 82 -2.50 -5.48 4.98
N THR A 83 -2.24 -5.20 3.69
CA THR A 83 -2.07 -6.22 2.65
C THR A 83 -0.92 -7.19 2.99
N LEU A 84 0.28 -6.68 3.28
CA LEU A 84 1.42 -7.51 3.64
C LEU A 84 1.14 -8.35 4.90
N SER A 85 0.40 -7.78 5.86
CA SER A 85 0.01 -8.48 7.09
C SER A 85 -0.96 -9.64 6.80
N LEU A 86 -1.93 -9.48 5.90
CA LEU A 86 -2.86 -10.55 5.50
C LEU A 86 -2.12 -11.71 4.84
N PHE A 87 -1.18 -11.41 3.92
CA PHE A 87 -0.35 -12.44 3.27
C PHE A 87 0.70 -13.05 4.21
N GLY A 88 0.76 -12.62 5.47
CA GLY A 88 1.71 -13.15 6.46
C GLY A 88 3.16 -12.80 6.18
N VAL A 89 3.41 -11.76 5.37
CA VAL A 89 4.76 -11.31 5.02
C VAL A 89 5.47 -10.78 6.25
N LYS A 90 6.62 -11.39 6.57
CA LYS A 90 7.51 -10.97 7.65
C LYS A 90 8.70 -10.23 7.05
N VAL A 91 8.81 -8.94 7.36
CA VAL A 91 9.91 -8.10 6.85
C VAL A 91 10.99 -7.99 7.91
N LYS A 92 12.20 -8.49 7.58
CA LYS A 92 13.41 -8.27 8.39
C LYS A 92 14.16 -7.08 7.81
N LYS A 93 14.48 -6.11 8.64
CA LYS A 93 15.17 -4.88 8.27
C LYS A 93 16.57 -4.89 8.87
N THR A 94 17.58 -4.60 8.06
CA THR A 94 18.97 -4.46 8.49
C THR A 94 19.62 -3.30 7.76
N GLY A 95 20.54 -2.58 8.41
CA GLY A 95 21.29 -1.49 7.77
C GLY A 95 20.53 -0.16 7.65
N LEU A 96 19.36 0.00 8.28
CA LEU A 96 18.61 1.27 8.25
C LEU A 96 19.37 2.43 8.89
N GLU A 97 20.28 2.14 9.79
CA GLU A 97 21.17 3.10 10.45
C GLU A 97 22.18 3.75 9.50
N LYS A 98 22.40 3.14 8.31
CA LYS A 98 23.31 3.66 7.28
C LYS A 98 22.65 4.68 6.37
N ILE A 99 21.33 4.81 6.45
CA ILE A 99 20.57 5.72 5.59
C ILE A 99 20.71 7.15 6.14
N PRO A 100 21.08 8.14 5.32
CA PRO A 100 21.16 9.52 5.75
C PRO A 100 19.78 10.02 6.23
N ASN A 101 19.76 10.77 7.32
CA ASN A 101 18.52 11.34 7.87
C ASN A 101 18.26 12.77 7.38
N ASP A 102 19.30 13.48 7.01
CA ASP A 102 19.25 14.94 6.78
C ASP A 102 19.24 15.32 5.30
N THR A 103 19.34 14.34 4.41
CA THR A 103 19.35 14.56 2.95
C THR A 103 18.49 13.56 2.22
N ASN A 104 17.86 13.97 1.13
CA ASN A 104 17.22 13.05 0.21
C ASN A 104 18.27 12.24 -0.58
N PHE A 105 17.90 11.04 -0.98
CA PHE A 105 18.79 10.10 -1.63
C PHE A 105 18.08 9.31 -2.73
N VAL A 106 18.86 8.68 -3.60
CA VAL A 106 18.37 7.72 -4.59
C VAL A 106 18.66 6.31 -4.10
N ILE A 107 17.66 5.44 -4.13
CA ILE A 107 17.82 4.00 -3.91
C ILE A 107 17.75 3.30 -5.24
N VAL A 108 18.78 2.52 -5.54
CA VAL A 108 18.78 1.57 -6.65
C VAL A 108 18.71 0.17 -6.07
N SER A 109 17.70 -0.59 -6.49
CA SER A 109 17.49 -1.95 -5.96
C SER A 109 17.21 -2.96 -7.07
N ASN A 110 17.62 -4.19 -6.84
CA ASN A 110 17.19 -5.31 -7.68
C ASN A 110 15.74 -5.66 -7.36
N HIS A 111 14.91 -5.78 -8.39
CA HIS A 111 13.53 -6.23 -8.26
C HIS A 111 13.44 -7.75 -8.49
N LEU A 112 13.09 -8.48 -7.44
CA LEU A 112 12.81 -9.92 -7.50
C LEU A 112 11.30 -10.21 -7.45
N SER A 113 10.50 -9.26 -6.97
CA SER A 113 9.07 -9.43 -6.76
C SER A 113 8.29 -8.14 -7.01
N ASN A 114 7.02 -8.28 -7.42
CA ASN A 114 6.09 -7.16 -7.48
C ASN A 114 5.77 -6.55 -6.10
N PHE A 115 6.11 -7.24 -5.02
CA PHE A 115 5.94 -6.75 -3.65
C PHE A 115 7.12 -5.88 -3.17
N ASP A 116 8.26 -5.88 -3.87
CA ASP A 116 9.46 -5.16 -3.42
C ASP A 116 9.23 -3.66 -3.20
N PRO A 117 8.54 -2.91 -4.10
CA PRO A 117 8.25 -1.50 -3.85
C PRO A 117 7.37 -1.30 -2.60
N MET A 118 6.42 -2.21 -2.35
CA MET A 118 5.54 -2.15 -1.20
C MET A 118 6.32 -2.40 0.11
N ILE A 119 7.22 -3.38 0.10
CA ILE A 119 8.09 -3.69 1.25
C ILE A 119 9.05 -2.54 1.51
N MET A 120 9.62 -1.96 0.45
CA MET A 120 10.54 -0.84 0.54
C MET A 120 9.84 0.39 1.12
N ASP A 121 8.64 0.73 0.66
CA ASP A 121 7.82 1.80 1.22
C ASP A 121 7.53 1.58 2.71
N GLN A 122 7.17 0.35 3.11
CA GLN A 122 6.98 -0.01 4.52
C GLN A 122 8.24 0.14 5.37
N CYS A 123 9.40 -0.12 4.80
CA CYS A 123 10.67 -0.01 5.51
C CYS A 123 11.11 1.45 5.68
N LEU A 124 10.86 2.25 4.66
CA LEU A 124 11.45 3.58 4.46
C LEU A 124 10.42 4.71 4.52
N TYR A 125 9.22 4.43 5.04
CA TYR A 125 8.11 5.38 5.13
C TYR A 125 8.52 6.76 5.69
N LYS A 126 9.41 6.80 6.69
CA LYS A 126 9.88 8.04 7.33
C LYS A 126 10.69 8.95 6.39
N TYR A 127 11.21 8.41 5.28
CA TYR A 127 12.08 9.15 4.36
C TYR A 127 11.33 9.77 3.17
N ASN A 128 9.99 9.81 3.22
CA ASN A 128 9.18 10.35 2.13
C ASN A 128 9.59 9.77 0.76
N LEU A 129 9.60 8.43 0.67
CA LEU A 129 10.08 7.74 -0.52
C LEU A 129 9.04 7.77 -1.64
N THR A 130 9.47 8.13 -2.85
CA THR A 130 8.70 7.94 -4.08
C THR A 130 9.40 6.96 -5.02
N PHE A 131 8.70 6.48 -6.05
CA PHE A 131 9.19 5.44 -6.94
C PHE A 131 9.08 5.83 -8.40
N VAL A 132 10.06 5.42 -9.20
CA VAL A 132 9.94 5.39 -10.64
C VAL A 132 9.29 4.07 -11.05
N ALA A 133 8.09 4.14 -11.60
CA ALA A 133 7.26 2.97 -11.84
C ALA A 133 6.84 2.83 -13.30
N LYS A 134 6.62 1.59 -13.75
CA LYS A 134 6.19 1.27 -15.12
C LYS A 134 4.81 1.90 -15.43
N LYS A 135 4.63 2.38 -16.64
CA LYS A 135 3.37 2.96 -17.17
C LYS A 135 2.14 2.07 -16.94
N SER A 136 2.30 0.73 -16.99
CA SER A 136 1.23 -0.23 -16.76
C SER A 136 0.61 -0.11 -15.37
N LEU A 137 1.38 0.21 -14.33
CA LEU A 137 0.89 0.36 -12.96
C LEU A 137 -0.09 1.54 -12.81
N PHE A 138 0.13 2.61 -13.57
CA PHE A 138 -0.77 3.77 -13.58
C PHE A 138 -2.12 3.52 -14.26
N LYS A 139 -2.25 2.40 -15.00
CA LYS A 139 -3.51 1.96 -15.63
C LYS A 139 -4.38 1.14 -14.68
N ILE A 140 -3.83 0.60 -13.60
CA ILE A 140 -4.58 -0.21 -12.64
C ILE A 140 -5.63 0.67 -11.96
N PRO A 141 -6.92 0.28 -11.98
CA PRO A 141 -7.99 1.03 -11.31
C PRO A 141 -7.67 1.27 -9.84
N CYS A 142 -8.01 2.42 -9.31
CA CYS A 142 -7.70 2.92 -7.96
C CYS A 142 -6.22 3.02 -7.67
N PHE A 143 -5.46 1.93 -7.73
CA PHE A 143 -4.02 1.88 -7.44
C PHE A 143 -3.24 2.92 -8.27
N GLY A 144 -3.47 2.97 -9.59
CA GLY A 144 -2.80 3.93 -10.47
C GLY A 144 -3.11 5.40 -10.16
N LYS A 145 -4.27 5.69 -9.55
CA LYS A 145 -4.58 7.02 -9.04
C LYS A 145 -3.82 7.33 -7.76
N PHE A 146 -3.74 6.36 -6.85
CA PHE A 146 -3.00 6.52 -5.59
C PHE A 146 -1.52 6.77 -5.82
N ILE A 147 -0.84 5.91 -6.61
CA ILE A 147 0.59 6.07 -6.89
C ILE A 147 0.89 7.40 -7.61
N HIS A 148 -0.02 7.85 -8.49
CA HIS A 148 0.09 9.18 -9.11
C HIS A 148 -0.01 10.30 -8.06
N LYS A 149 -0.94 10.20 -7.10
CA LYS A 149 -1.17 11.24 -6.10
C LYS A 149 -0.09 11.32 -5.02
N ILE A 150 0.58 10.21 -4.73
CA ILE A 150 1.72 10.17 -3.81
C ILE A 150 3.07 10.53 -4.48
N GLY A 151 3.02 10.92 -5.75
CA GLY A 151 4.20 11.43 -6.44
C GLY A 151 5.02 10.41 -7.22
N TYR A 152 4.53 9.16 -7.42
CA TYR A 152 5.25 8.19 -8.24
C TYR A 152 5.43 8.72 -9.67
N LEU A 153 6.60 8.50 -10.22
CA LEU A 153 6.99 8.94 -11.55
C LEU A 153 6.78 7.83 -12.57
N CYS A 154 6.08 8.14 -13.64
CA CYS A 154 5.79 7.19 -14.71
C CYS A 154 6.98 7.06 -15.65
N LEU A 155 7.56 5.86 -15.76
CA LEU A 155 8.58 5.54 -16.75
C LEU A 155 7.95 4.87 -17.97
N ASP A 156 8.02 5.54 -19.10
CA ASP A 156 7.60 4.99 -20.39
C ASP A 156 8.84 4.62 -21.23
N ARG A 157 9.27 3.36 -21.10
CA ARG A 157 10.47 2.83 -21.78
C ARG A 157 10.35 2.77 -23.32
N SER A 158 9.17 3.00 -23.86
CA SER A 158 8.95 3.02 -25.31
C SER A 158 9.28 4.40 -25.95
N ASN A 159 9.53 5.42 -25.11
CA ASN A 159 9.73 6.80 -25.58
C ASN A 159 10.87 7.48 -24.80
N LEU A 160 12.05 7.55 -25.44
CA LEU A 160 13.26 8.18 -24.88
C LEU A 160 13.03 9.62 -24.37
N ARG A 161 12.21 10.39 -25.07
CA ARG A 161 11.89 11.76 -24.64
C ARG A 161 11.07 11.78 -23.34
N SER A 162 10.20 10.77 -23.15
CA SER A 162 9.44 10.60 -21.92
C SER A 162 10.34 10.15 -20.77
N GLU A 163 11.29 9.24 -21.04
CA GLU A 163 12.28 8.81 -20.05
C GLU A 163 13.14 9.99 -19.57
N ALA A 164 13.68 10.78 -20.50
CA ALA A 164 14.48 11.97 -20.17
C ALA A 164 13.70 12.96 -19.29
N LYS A 165 12.41 13.21 -19.61
CA LYS A 165 11.54 14.06 -18.78
C LYS A 165 11.34 13.48 -17.38
N THR A 166 11.22 12.16 -17.26
CA THR A 166 11.07 11.51 -15.96
C THR A 166 12.33 11.67 -15.12
N ILE A 167 13.50 11.48 -15.74
CA ILE A 167 14.80 11.68 -15.07
C ILE A 167 14.95 13.13 -14.60
N MET A 168 14.64 14.11 -15.45
CA MET A 168 14.68 15.52 -15.07
C MET A 168 13.75 15.83 -13.89
N LYS A 169 12.57 15.21 -13.84
CA LYS A 169 11.66 15.34 -12.68
C LYS A 169 12.26 14.74 -11.41
N VAL A 170 12.89 13.57 -11.52
CA VAL A 170 13.61 12.95 -10.38
C VAL A 170 14.67 13.89 -9.84
N THR A 171 15.53 14.43 -10.73
CA THR A 171 16.59 15.37 -10.36
C THR A 171 16.01 16.58 -9.63
N LYS A 172 14.95 17.17 -10.19
CA LYS A 172 14.30 18.34 -9.59
C LYS A 172 13.72 18.03 -8.20
N MET A 173 13.04 16.89 -8.02
CA MET A 173 12.48 16.52 -6.71
C MET A 173 13.57 16.33 -5.65
N LEU A 174 14.74 15.86 -6.04
CA LEU A 174 15.91 15.71 -5.16
C LEU A 174 16.53 17.08 -4.83
N GLU A 175 16.72 17.94 -5.84
CA GLU A 175 17.26 19.30 -5.68
C GLU A 175 16.35 20.18 -4.80
N ASP A 176 15.03 20.11 -5.01
CA ASP A 176 14.03 20.84 -4.21
C ASP A 176 13.81 20.23 -2.82
N ASN A 177 14.54 19.16 -2.49
CA ASN A 177 14.47 18.43 -1.22
C ASN A 177 13.05 17.93 -0.85
N GLU A 178 12.25 17.58 -1.86
CA GLU A 178 10.86 17.16 -1.66
C GLU A 178 10.75 15.72 -1.12
N CYS A 179 11.49 14.78 -1.71
CA CYS A 179 11.46 13.36 -1.34
C CYS A 179 12.67 12.59 -1.85
N SER A 180 12.92 11.42 -1.25
CA SER A 180 13.86 10.42 -1.76
C SER A 180 13.23 9.61 -2.89
N VAL A 181 14.02 9.06 -3.80
CA VAL A 181 13.55 8.36 -4.99
C VAL A 181 14.10 6.93 -5.06
N ALA A 182 13.25 5.95 -5.32
CA ALA A 182 13.64 4.58 -5.62
C ALA A 182 13.43 4.24 -7.09
N VAL A 183 14.45 3.56 -7.67
CA VAL A 183 14.49 3.16 -9.09
C VAL A 183 14.68 1.66 -9.21
#